data_2fd5bd607cfa97c171b3e1df5ff19816
#
_entry.id   2fd5bd607cfa97c171b3e1df5ff19816
#
_cell.length_a   1.000
_cell.length_b   1.000
_cell.length_c   1.000
_cell.angle_alpha   90.00
_cell.angle_beta   90.00
_cell.angle_gamma   90.00
#
_symmetry.space_group_name_H-M   'P 1'
#
loop_
_entity.id
_entity.type
_entity.pdbx_description
1 polymer ?
#
loop_
_entity_poly.entity_id
_entity_poly.type
_entity_poly.pdbx_seq_one_letter_code
_entity_poly.pdbx_strand_id
1 'polypeptide(L)'
;MAKEEKEEIRYISITEARARKLDKFKMEGKIPSTNWAVKMGAAIGILTGRTGTARYKTGGRGHGVDIEAVDPQGLFRILVGKDIAQYARGGLDILIDELEKGKSVFDVYRKYSEGRTE
;
A
#
# COMPACT_ATOMS: atom_id res chain seq x y z
N MET A 1 -20.63 -16.30 -11.46
CA MET A 1 -19.87 -17.36 -12.09
C MET A 1 -18.68 -17.73 -11.25
N ALA A 2 -18.38 -19.00 -11.27
CA ALA A 2 -17.26 -19.47 -10.48
C ALA A 2 -15.95 -18.85 -10.89
N LYS A 3 -15.83 -18.45 -12.14
CA LYS A 3 -14.60 -17.85 -12.61
C LYS A 3 -14.27 -16.57 -11.90
N GLU A 4 -15.28 -15.81 -11.57
CA GLU A 4 -15.03 -14.52 -10.96
C GLU A 4 -14.47 -14.69 -9.56
N GLU A 5 -14.85 -15.77 -8.93
CA GLU A 5 -14.35 -16.03 -7.60
C GLU A 5 -12.87 -16.37 -7.62
N LYS A 6 -12.42 -16.93 -8.73
CA LYS A 6 -11.01 -17.28 -8.85
C LYS A 6 -10.12 -16.08 -9.01
N GLU A 7 -10.71 -14.94 -9.31
CA GLU A 7 -9.92 -13.73 -9.43
C GLU A 7 -9.83 -12.97 -8.13
N GLU A 8 -10.30 -13.60 -7.07
CA GLU A 8 -10.18 -12.99 -5.77
C GLU A 8 -8.72 -12.79 -5.44
N ILE A 9 -8.40 -11.59 -5.00
CA ILE A 9 -7.04 -11.26 -4.69
C ILE A 9 -6.65 -11.83 -3.34
N ARG A 10 -5.48 -12.39 -3.25
CA ARG A 10 -4.96 -12.95 -2.01
C ARG A 10 -3.78 -12.17 -1.48
N TYR A 11 -3.00 -11.60 -2.37
CA TYR A 11 -1.79 -10.90 -1.99
C TYR A 11 -1.71 -9.60 -2.73
N ILE A 12 -1.10 -8.62 -2.10
CA ILE A 12 -0.75 -7.39 -2.76
C ILE A 12 0.73 -7.45 -3.03
N SER A 13 1.11 -7.49 -4.31
CA SER A 13 2.50 -7.55 -4.71
C SER A 13 3.12 -6.17 -4.67
N ILE A 14 4.28 -6.08 -4.05
CA ILE A 14 5.06 -4.86 -4.12
C ILE A 14 6.42 -5.20 -4.71
N THR A 15 7.05 -4.23 -5.33
CA THR A 15 8.36 -4.47 -5.95
C THR A 15 9.41 -4.60 -4.87
N GLU A 16 10.54 -5.20 -5.25
CA GLU A 16 11.64 -5.35 -4.32
C GLU A 16 12.15 -3.99 -3.87
N ALA A 17 12.13 -3.02 -4.75
CA ALA A 17 12.58 -1.68 -4.39
C ALA A 17 11.74 -1.08 -3.27
N ARG A 18 10.41 -1.26 -3.37
CA ARG A 18 9.53 -0.78 -2.32
C ARG A 18 9.79 -1.53 -1.01
N ALA A 19 9.94 -2.86 -1.12
CA ALA A 19 10.15 -3.67 0.06
C ALA A 19 11.41 -3.27 0.80
N ARG A 20 12.47 -2.98 0.08
CA ARG A 20 13.74 -2.56 0.69
C ARG A 20 13.59 -1.24 1.43
N LYS A 21 12.87 -0.31 0.84
CA LYS A 21 12.66 0.97 1.50
C LYS A 21 11.84 0.82 2.75
N LEU A 22 10.83 -0.04 2.71
CA LEU A 22 10.01 -0.30 3.89
C LEU A 22 10.82 -0.98 4.99
N ASP A 23 11.69 -1.91 4.63
CA ASP A 23 12.55 -2.55 5.61
C ASP A 23 13.42 -1.53 6.31
N LYS A 24 13.98 -0.60 5.52
CA LYS A 24 14.81 0.44 6.10
C LYS A 24 14.03 1.31 7.06
N PHE A 25 12.84 1.74 6.66
CA PHE A 25 12.01 2.57 7.54
C PHE A 25 11.60 1.81 8.80
N LYS A 26 11.35 0.51 8.67
CA LYS A 26 10.99 -0.29 9.82
C LYS A 26 12.17 -0.37 10.79
N MET A 27 13.37 -0.57 10.28
CA MET A 27 14.55 -0.63 11.11
C MET A 27 14.84 0.71 11.79
N GLU A 28 14.48 1.79 11.14
CA GLU A 28 14.67 3.12 11.70
C GLU A 28 13.55 3.53 12.64
N GLY A 29 12.57 2.66 12.82
CA GLY A 29 11.46 2.97 13.72
C GLY A 29 10.44 3.92 13.13
N LYS A 30 10.47 4.14 11.84
CA LYS A 30 9.54 5.09 11.20
C LYS A 30 8.20 4.46 10.90
N ILE A 31 8.15 3.15 10.71
CA ILE A 31 6.90 2.43 10.51
C ILE A 31 6.91 1.20 11.39
N PRO A 32 5.74 0.76 11.86
CA PRO A 32 5.67 -0.42 12.73
C PRO A 32 5.88 -1.73 12.00
N SER A 33 5.42 -1.82 10.76
CA SER A 33 5.56 -3.06 10.01
C SER A 33 5.28 -2.81 8.54
N THR A 34 5.69 -3.76 7.71
CA THR A 34 5.41 -3.70 6.27
C THR A 34 3.91 -3.77 6.02
N ASN A 35 3.22 -4.66 6.74
CA ASN A 35 1.78 -4.79 6.56
C ASN A 35 1.06 -3.47 6.85
N TRP A 36 1.47 -2.81 7.92
CA TRP A 36 0.90 -1.51 8.27
C TRP A 36 1.12 -0.50 7.16
N ALA A 37 2.33 -0.49 6.60
CA ALA A 37 2.65 0.47 5.56
C ALA A 37 1.81 0.24 4.31
N VAL A 38 1.60 -1.02 3.94
CA VAL A 38 0.79 -1.33 2.77
C VAL A 38 -0.68 -0.96 3.03
N LYS A 39 -1.16 -1.20 4.24
CA LYS A 39 -2.51 -0.80 4.61
C LYS A 39 -2.68 0.71 4.50
N MET A 40 -1.71 1.46 5.04
CA MET A 40 -1.74 2.91 4.94
C MET A 40 -1.68 3.35 3.48
N GLY A 41 -0.86 2.65 2.69
CA GLY A 41 -0.78 2.92 1.26
C GLY A 41 -2.11 2.74 0.57
N ALA A 42 -2.85 1.68 0.92
CA ALA A 42 -4.16 1.46 0.31
C ALA A 42 -5.09 2.63 0.63
N ALA A 43 -5.09 3.07 1.87
CA ALA A 43 -5.95 4.19 2.26
C ALA A 43 -5.56 5.46 1.51
N ILE A 44 -4.28 5.76 1.44
CA ILE A 44 -3.81 6.96 0.75
C ILE A 44 -4.10 6.87 -0.74
N GLY A 45 -3.86 5.71 -1.33
CA GLY A 45 -4.10 5.52 -2.75
C GLY A 45 -5.55 5.72 -3.12
N ILE A 46 -6.45 5.14 -2.34
CA ILE A 46 -7.88 5.29 -2.59
C ILE A 46 -8.29 6.75 -2.41
N LEU A 47 -7.77 7.37 -1.38
CA LEU A 47 -8.11 8.74 -1.07
C LEU A 47 -7.66 9.71 -2.17
N THR A 48 -6.48 9.48 -2.71
CA THR A 48 -5.90 10.38 -3.71
C THR A 48 -6.16 9.94 -5.13
N GLY A 49 -6.67 8.73 -5.32
CA GLY A 49 -6.88 8.18 -6.67
C GLY A 49 -5.59 7.70 -7.31
N ARG A 50 -4.51 7.60 -6.55
CA ARG A 50 -3.21 7.23 -7.10
C ARG A 50 -3.06 5.72 -7.16
N THR A 51 -2.66 5.23 -8.33
CA THR A 51 -2.43 3.80 -8.51
C THR A 51 -0.97 3.55 -8.90
N GLY A 52 -0.53 2.32 -8.74
CA GLY A 52 0.82 1.94 -9.10
C GLY A 52 0.86 0.51 -9.60
N THR A 53 1.85 0.20 -10.40
CA THR A 53 1.98 -1.14 -10.96
C THR A 53 3.02 -1.95 -10.20
N ALA A 54 2.92 -3.26 -10.34
CA ALA A 54 3.89 -4.19 -9.78
C ALA A 54 4.74 -4.74 -10.90
N ARG A 55 5.34 -3.85 -11.66
CA ARG A 55 6.21 -4.32 -12.74
C ARG A 55 7.52 -4.79 -12.18
N TYR A 56 7.93 -5.93 -12.66
CA TYR A 56 9.21 -6.50 -12.29
C TYR A 56 10.11 -6.44 -13.50
N LYS A 57 11.36 -6.11 -13.26
CA LYS A 57 12.35 -6.29 -14.30
C LYS A 57 12.64 -7.76 -14.41
N THR A 58 13.19 -8.16 -15.54
CA THR A 58 13.55 -9.53 -15.75
C THR A 58 14.41 -10.03 -14.59
N GLY A 59 13.98 -11.12 -14.00
CA GLY A 59 14.70 -11.71 -12.90
C GLY A 59 14.39 -11.09 -11.55
N GLY A 60 13.58 -10.04 -11.52
CA GLY A 60 13.24 -9.42 -10.25
C GLY A 60 12.18 -10.23 -9.52
N ARG A 61 12.21 -10.11 -8.23
CA ARG A 61 11.21 -10.75 -7.38
C ARG A 61 10.33 -9.72 -6.75
N GLY A 62 9.06 -10.08 -6.62
CA GLY A 62 8.15 -9.26 -5.87
C GLY A 62 7.99 -9.80 -4.47
N HIS A 63 7.39 -9.01 -3.64
CA HIS A 63 7.05 -9.40 -2.29
C HIS A 63 5.56 -9.32 -2.16
N GLY A 64 4.95 -10.37 -1.63
CA GLY A 64 3.51 -10.41 -1.45
C GLY A 64 3.15 -10.09 -0.02
N VAL A 65 2.15 -9.26 0.14
CA VAL A 65 1.61 -8.95 1.46
C VAL A 65 0.20 -9.53 1.48
N ASP A 66 -0.08 -10.31 2.51
CA ASP A 66 -1.36 -11.00 2.64
C ASP A 66 -2.51 -9.99 2.68
N ILE A 67 -3.49 -10.20 1.82
CA ILE A 67 -4.64 -9.29 1.77
C ILE A 67 -5.38 -9.25 3.10
N GLU A 68 -5.39 -10.36 3.83
CA GLU A 68 -6.07 -10.39 5.13
C GLU A 68 -5.35 -9.52 6.16
N ALA A 69 -4.06 -9.30 5.98
CA ALA A 69 -3.33 -8.43 6.89
C ALA A 69 -3.58 -6.96 6.58
N VAL A 70 -3.88 -6.66 5.32
CA VAL A 70 -4.08 -5.29 4.89
C VAL A 70 -5.55 -4.89 4.99
N ASP A 71 -6.43 -5.81 4.65
CA ASP A 71 -7.85 -5.51 4.55
C ASP A 71 -8.67 -6.64 5.17
N PRO A 72 -8.49 -6.89 6.48
CA PRO A 72 -9.10 -8.07 7.12
C PRO A 72 -10.62 -8.09 7.04
N GLN A 73 -11.25 -6.94 6.97
CA GLN A 73 -12.70 -6.86 6.94
C GLN A 73 -13.25 -6.57 5.56
N GLY A 74 -12.37 -6.46 4.57
CA GLY A 74 -12.80 -6.24 3.20
C GLY A 74 -13.28 -4.83 2.91
N LEU A 75 -12.96 -3.87 3.76
CA LEU A 75 -13.45 -2.51 3.59
C LEU A 75 -12.88 -1.84 2.35
N PHE A 76 -11.58 -2.00 2.12
CA PHE A 76 -10.99 -1.41 0.93
C PHE A 76 -11.52 -2.08 -0.33
N ARG A 77 -11.73 -3.41 -0.25
CA ARG A 77 -12.24 -4.14 -1.41
C ARG A 77 -13.68 -3.76 -1.74
N ILE A 78 -14.44 -3.34 -0.73
CA ILE A 78 -15.77 -2.81 -0.97
C ILE A 78 -15.69 -1.55 -1.82
N LEU A 79 -14.67 -0.74 -1.57
CA LEU A 79 -14.53 0.53 -2.28
C LEU A 79 -13.98 0.38 -3.69
N VAL A 80 -12.97 -0.47 -3.87
CA VAL A 80 -12.24 -0.52 -5.13
C VAL A 80 -12.09 -1.94 -5.69
N GLY A 81 -12.66 -2.93 -5.04
CA GLY A 81 -12.62 -4.29 -5.53
C GLY A 81 -11.20 -4.82 -5.63
N LYS A 82 -10.92 -5.53 -6.70
CA LYS A 82 -9.60 -6.13 -6.88
C LYS A 82 -8.54 -5.11 -7.23
N ASP A 83 -8.93 -3.89 -7.51
CA ASP A 83 -7.95 -2.84 -7.80
C ASP A 83 -7.25 -2.35 -6.55
N ILE A 84 -7.60 -2.89 -5.39
CA ILE A 84 -6.95 -2.52 -4.14
C ILE A 84 -5.41 -2.62 -4.24
N ALA A 85 -4.91 -3.61 -4.96
CA ALA A 85 -3.46 -3.76 -5.10
C ALA A 85 -2.84 -2.56 -5.79
N GLN A 86 -3.49 -2.06 -6.82
CA GLN A 86 -2.98 -0.90 -7.55
C GLN A 86 -3.00 0.35 -6.68
N TYR A 87 -4.09 0.54 -5.95
CA TYR A 87 -4.19 1.69 -5.06
C TYR A 87 -3.20 1.60 -3.90
N ALA A 88 -3.00 0.40 -3.37
CA ALA A 88 -2.04 0.22 -2.30
C ALA A 88 -0.64 0.60 -2.77
N ARG A 89 -0.26 0.20 -3.98
CA ARG A 89 1.07 0.55 -4.50
C ARG A 89 1.20 2.05 -4.73
N GLY A 90 0.18 2.65 -5.31
CA GLY A 90 0.22 4.09 -5.56
C GLY A 90 0.32 4.88 -4.27
N GLY A 91 -0.49 4.52 -3.28
CA GLY A 91 -0.44 5.18 -2.00
C GLY A 91 0.84 4.89 -1.24
N LEU A 92 1.36 3.68 -1.41
CA LEU A 92 2.61 3.32 -0.77
C LEU A 92 3.76 4.16 -1.31
N ASP A 93 3.75 4.46 -2.61
CA ASP A 93 4.77 5.32 -3.19
C ASP A 93 4.69 6.72 -2.58
N ILE A 94 3.49 7.21 -2.35
CA ILE A 94 3.31 8.50 -1.69
C ILE A 94 3.87 8.44 -0.27
N LEU A 95 3.54 7.40 0.46
CA LEU A 95 4.02 7.25 1.84
C LEU A 95 5.54 7.20 1.88
N ILE A 96 6.13 6.40 1.00
CA ILE A 96 7.58 6.27 0.95
C ILE A 96 8.22 7.63 0.66
N ASP A 97 7.67 8.35 -0.30
CA ASP A 97 8.21 9.65 -0.67
C ASP A 97 8.17 10.62 0.50
N GLU A 98 7.06 10.65 1.24
CA GLU A 98 6.95 11.55 2.38
C GLU A 98 7.93 11.17 3.48
N LEU A 99 8.09 9.88 3.72
CA LEU A 99 9.03 9.44 4.74
C LEU A 99 10.47 9.75 4.34
N GLU A 100 10.77 9.66 3.06
CA GLU A 100 12.11 10.00 2.57
C GLU A 100 12.40 11.48 2.72
N LYS A 101 11.37 12.30 2.74
CA LYS A 101 11.52 13.73 2.96
C LYS A 101 11.68 14.07 4.44
N GLY A 102 11.69 13.08 5.29
CA GLY A 102 11.87 13.28 6.72
C GLY A 102 10.60 13.46 7.51
N LYS A 103 9.45 13.25 6.89
CA LYS A 103 8.19 13.36 7.61
C LYS A 103 7.92 12.12 8.41
N SER A 104 7.17 12.27 9.49
CA SER A 104 6.75 11.14 10.31
C SER A 104 5.43 10.59 9.79
N VAL A 105 5.07 9.40 10.28
CA VAL A 105 3.76 8.84 9.90
C VAL A 105 2.63 9.72 10.40
N PHE A 106 2.82 10.43 11.51
CA PHE A 106 1.81 11.36 12.00
C PHE A 106 1.63 12.51 11.03
N ASP A 107 2.72 13.00 10.45
CA ASP A 107 2.63 14.07 9.47
C ASP A 107 1.83 13.63 8.26
N VAL A 108 2.10 12.41 7.81
CA VAL A 108 1.39 11.87 6.65
C VAL A 108 -0.08 11.69 6.98
N TYR A 109 -0.36 11.09 8.15
CA TYR A 109 -1.73 10.89 8.57
C TYR A 109 -2.49 12.20 8.62
N ARG A 110 -1.88 13.21 9.22
CA ARG A 110 -2.54 14.51 9.37
C ARG A 110 -2.83 15.14 8.02
N LYS A 111 -1.86 15.06 7.12
CA LYS A 111 -2.03 15.64 5.80
C LYS A 111 -3.23 15.06 5.07
N TYR A 112 -3.38 13.74 5.12
CA TYR A 112 -4.42 13.08 4.33
C TYR A 112 -5.74 12.94 5.07
N SER A 113 -5.74 13.05 6.38
CA SER A 113 -7.00 13.00 7.11
C SER A 113 -7.63 14.38 7.23
N GLU A 114 -6.83 15.41 7.43
CA GLU A 114 -7.35 16.75 7.64
C GLU A 114 -7.59 17.51 6.35
N GLY A 115 -6.77 17.24 5.35
CA GLY A 115 -6.93 17.93 4.08
C GLY A 115 -8.22 17.64 3.39
N ARG A 116 -8.92 16.60 3.82
CA ARG A 116 -10.18 16.23 3.18
C ARG A 116 -11.35 17.11 3.63
N THR A 117 -11.19 17.79 4.71
CA THR A 117 -12.28 18.61 5.22
C THR A 117 -12.46 19.88 4.46
N GLU A 118 -11.60 20.14 3.55
CA GLU A 118 -11.71 21.37 2.77
C GLU A 118 -12.65 21.24 1.58
#